data_18911ac1dd3ec69c64342ad7ff90cd53
#
_entry.id   18911ac1dd3ec69c64342ad7ff90cd53
#
_cell.length_a   1.000
_cell.length_b   1.000
_cell.length_c   1.000
_cell.angle_alpha   90.00
_cell.angle_beta   90.00
_cell.angle_gamma   90.00
#
_symmetry.space_group_name_H-M   'P 1'
#
loop_
_entity.id
_entity.type
_entity.pdbx_description
1 polymer ?
#
loop_
_entity_poly.entity_id
_entity_poly.type
_entity_poly.pdbx_seq_one_letter_code
_entity_poly.pdbx_strand_id
1 'polypeptide(L)'
;MIFGLDPQSAPPPPAPPLLEWPKQKAWSISAVRNHTSCPLKFRFQRIDRLPEPPSQVLDRGTAIHAALAYYLTNNIWENDSFPTLQRWEPTVDRLRDEGGLPEKQVAFTKEWQACEWYAADVRSRFIFDVVVPPTEANDWTVKVCDWKSGKKYDSHIMDARLYALAAMKLYPEAQRASVGFLYVDRPPTDGGVLYACERSVVPELEAFAELFNHDFLNDTLYPARPGPHCNWCYQRKSVGGQCAFG
;
A
#
# COMPACT_ATOMS: atom_id res chain seq x y z
N MET A 1 50.83 48.21 25.30
CA MET A 1 50.40 47.06 24.49
C MET A 1 48.89 47.10 24.46
N ILE A 2 48.31 47.55 23.32
CA ILE A 2 46.85 47.65 23.11
C ILE A 2 46.43 46.33 22.41
N PHE A 3 45.69 45.48 23.11
CA PHE A 3 45.11 44.29 22.51
C PHE A 3 44.02 44.74 21.55
N GLY A 4 44.25 44.54 20.24
CA GLY A 4 43.24 44.75 19.22
C GLY A 4 42.09 43.73 19.41
N LEU A 5 40.88 44.28 19.55
CA LEU A 5 39.64 43.47 19.48
C LEU A 5 39.49 42.98 18.04
N ASP A 6 39.44 41.67 17.88
CA ASP A 6 39.14 41.00 16.64
C ASP A 6 37.78 41.49 16.08
N PRO A 7 37.65 41.90 14.80
CA PRO A 7 36.38 42.31 14.27
C PRO A 7 35.41 41.13 14.31
N GLN A 8 34.33 41.26 15.06
CA GLN A 8 33.27 40.30 15.19
C GLN A 8 32.86 39.81 13.80
N SER A 9 33.10 38.54 13.52
CA SER A 9 32.58 37.89 12.33
C SER A 9 31.06 38.07 12.30
N ALA A 10 30.54 38.67 11.23
CA ALA A 10 29.13 38.86 11.03
C ALA A 10 28.41 37.52 11.23
N PRO A 11 27.24 37.49 11.87
CA PRO A 11 26.50 36.22 12.02
C PRO A 11 26.26 35.59 10.63
N PRO A 12 26.34 34.28 10.51
CA PRO A 12 26.09 33.64 9.22
C PRO A 12 24.71 34.07 8.69
N PRO A 13 24.55 34.25 7.38
CA PRO A 13 23.27 34.60 6.80
C PRO A 13 22.20 33.57 7.23
N PRO A 14 20.95 34.02 7.45
CA PRO A 14 19.86 33.09 7.81
C PRO A 14 19.76 32.01 6.75
N ALA A 15 19.57 30.78 7.20
CA ALA A 15 19.36 29.65 6.29
C ALA A 15 18.20 29.98 5.34
N PRO A 16 18.30 29.62 4.05
CA PRO A 16 17.21 29.85 3.11
C PRO A 16 15.95 29.09 3.63
N PRO A 17 14.75 29.66 3.43
CA PRO A 17 13.53 29.01 3.86
C PRO A 17 13.45 27.62 3.22
N LEU A 18 13.08 26.62 4.02
CA LEU A 18 12.85 25.28 3.52
C LEU A 18 11.70 25.33 2.52
N LEU A 19 11.93 24.82 1.30
CA LEU A 19 10.86 24.68 0.32
C LEU A 19 9.85 23.68 0.84
N GLU A 20 8.62 24.14 1.05
CA GLU A 20 7.51 23.27 1.43
C GLU A 20 6.78 22.76 0.18
N TRP A 21 6.41 21.49 0.23
CA TRP A 21 5.67 20.80 -0.82
C TRP A 21 4.22 20.56 -0.37
N PRO A 22 3.27 20.35 -1.31
CA PRO A 22 1.88 20.14 -0.93
C PRO A 22 1.71 18.86 -0.12
N LYS A 23 0.94 18.96 0.97
CA LYS A 23 0.50 17.79 1.75
C LYS A 23 -0.34 16.84 0.91
N GLN A 24 -0.22 15.56 1.20
CA GLN A 24 -1.11 14.57 0.59
C GLN A 24 -2.51 14.68 1.18
N LYS A 25 -3.54 14.63 0.34
CA LYS A 25 -4.95 14.68 0.76
C LYS A 25 -5.49 13.31 1.13
N ALA A 26 -5.07 12.29 0.39
CA ALA A 26 -5.51 10.92 0.56
C ALA A 26 -4.33 9.96 0.61
N TRP A 27 -4.52 8.83 1.28
CA TRP A 27 -3.51 7.80 1.43
C TRP A 27 -3.97 6.44 0.89
N SER A 28 -3.03 5.58 0.62
CA SER A 28 -3.19 4.14 0.42
C SER A 28 -2.04 3.41 1.10
N ILE A 29 -2.19 2.13 1.38
CA ILE A 29 -1.15 1.33 2.03
C ILE A 29 0.19 1.45 1.28
N SER A 30 0.17 1.28 -0.04
CA SER A 30 1.37 1.36 -0.88
C SER A 30 1.99 2.75 -0.90
N ALA A 31 1.18 3.82 -0.89
CA ALA A 31 1.67 5.19 -0.87
C ALA A 31 2.38 5.51 0.46
N VAL A 32 1.78 5.14 1.60
CA VAL A 32 2.39 5.32 2.93
C VAL A 32 3.68 4.52 3.05
N ARG A 33 3.70 3.25 2.61
CA ARG A 33 4.91 2.42 2.63
C ARG A 33 6.05 2.99 1.78
N ASN A 34 5.72 3.47 0.59
CA ASN A 34 6.71 4.09 -0.29
C ASN A 34 7.30 5.35 0.35
N HIS A 35 6.47 6.21 0.92
CA HIS A 35 6.89 7.39 1.67
C HIS A 35 7.72 7.01 2.92
N THR A 36 7.27 6.03 3.70
CA THR A 36 8.00 5.55 4.89
C THR A 36 9.39 5.02 4.54
N SER A 37 9.51 4.36 3.38
CA SER A 37 10.82 3.90 2.87
C SER A 37 11.74 5.09 2.56
N CYS A 38 11.26 6.05 1.77
CA CYS A 38 12.00 7.28 1.47
C CYS A 38 11.03 8.37 0.98
N PRO A 39 10.74 9.39 1.82
CA PRO A 39 9.87 10.50 1.43
C PRO A 39 10.31 11.20 0.14
N LEU A 40 11.62 11.44 -0.04
CA LEU A 40 12.13 12.05 -1.26
C LEU A 40 11.85 11.21 -2.52
N LYS A 41 12.01 9.87 -2.44
CA LYS A 41 11.65 8.97 -3.56
C LYS A 41 10.17 9.08 -3.88
N PHE A 42 9.31 9.07 -2.84
CA PHE A 42 7.87 9.25 -3.02
C PHE A 42 7.56 10.58 -3.72
N ARG A 43 8.20 11.70 -3.30
CA ARG A 43 8.03 13.00 -3.94
C ARG A 43 8.40 12.95 -5.43
N PHE A 44 9.56 12.40 -5.78
CA PHE A 44 9.99 12.25 -7.17
C PHE A 44 8.96 11.49 -8.02
N GLN A 45 8.37 10.43 -7.47
CA GLN A 45 7.40 9.59 -8.20
C GLN A 45 6.02 10.25 -8.32
N ARG A 46 5.51 10.86 -7.24
CA ARG A 46 4.08 11.23 -7.12
C ARG A 46 3.81 12.73 -7.24
N ILE A 47 4.76 13.57 -6.86
CA ILE A 47 4.62 15.03 -6.90
C ILE A 47 5.36 15.57 -8.13
N ASP A 48 6.65 15.30 -8.22
CA ASP A 48 7.50 15.76 -9.33
C ASP A 48 7.26 14.96 -10.62
N ARG A 49 6.66 13.76 -10.52
CA ARG A 49 6.31 12.84 -11.62
C ARG A 49 7.50 12.53 -12.54
N LEU A 50 8.66 12.36 -11.94
CA LEU A 50 9.85 11.98 -12.70
C LEU A 50 9.67 10.59 -13.30
N PRO A 51 10.11 10.37 -14.55
CA PRO A 51 9.96 9.09 -15.22
C PRO A 51 10.68 7.98 -14.45
N GLU A 52 10.00 6.86 -14.29
CA GLU A 52 10.56 5.65 -13.70
C GLU A 52 10.84 4.63 -14.83
N PRO A 53 12.01 4.00 -14.85
CA PRO A 53 12.29 2.99 -15.87
C PRO A 53 11.35 1.79 -15.71
N PRO A 54 11.01 1.08 -16.80
CA PRO A 54 10.21 -0.13 -16.76
C PRO A 54 10.78 -1.14 -15.77
N SER A 55 9.90 -1.83 -15.06
CA SER A 55 10.29 -2.82 -14.06
C SER A 55 9.60 -4.16 -14.34
N GLN A 56 10.37 -5.14 -14.80
CA GLN A 56 9.87 -6.49 -15.06
C GLN A 56 9.20 -7.13 -13.83
N VAL A 57 9.63 -6.76 -12.61
CA VAL A 57 9.03 -7.27 -11.36
C VAL A 57 7.64 -6.70 -11.16
N LEU A 58 7.45 -5.39 -11.39
CA LEU A 58 6.13 -4.74 -11.30
C LEU A 58 5.20 -5.24 -12.41
N ASP A 59 5.70 -5.34 -13.64
CA ASP A 59 4.94 -5.84 -14.80
C ASP A 59 4.47 -7.27 -14.54
N ARG A 60 5.36 -8.14 -14.02
CA ARG A 60 5.00 -9.52 -13.64
C ARG A 60 3.94 -9.55 -12.53
N GLY A 61 4.08 -8.73 -11.50
CA GLY A 61 3.09 -8.63 -10.43
C GLY A 61 1.71 -8.27 -10.98
N THR A 62 1.64 -7.21 -11.77
CA THR A 62 0.39 -6.75 -12.41
C THR A 62 -0.23 -7.83 -13.29
N ALA A 63 0.57 -8.52 -14.09
CA ALA A 63 0.07 -9.61 -14.96
C ALA A 63 -0.47 -10.80 -14.16
N ILE A 64 0.14 -11.14 -13.02
CA ILE A 64 -0.36 -12.19 -12.11
C ILE A 64 -1.73 -11.82 -11.55
N HIS A 65 -1.91 -10.60 -11.02
CA HIS A 65 -3.19 -10.14 -10.49
C HIS A 65 -4.27 -10.15 -11.58
N ALA A 66 -3.95 -9.64 -12.77
CA ALA A 66 -4.88 -9.66 -13.91
C ALA A 66 -5.30 -11.09 -14.28
N ALA A 67 -4.36 -12.04 -14.35
CA ALA A 67 -4.65 -13.43 -14.69
C ALA A 67 -5.56 -14.10 -13.65
N LEU A 68 -5.31 -13.87 -12.35
CA LEU A 68 -6.13 -14.42 -11.27
C LEU A 68 -7.52 -13.79 -11.22
N ALA A 69 -7.64 -12.47 -11.43
CA ALA A 69 -8.92 -11.77 -11.53
C ALA A 69 -9.73 -12.26 -12.74
N TYR A 70 -9.06 -12.48 -13.88
CA TYR A 70 -9.69 -13.03 -15.08
C TYR A 70 -10.21 -14.45 -14.85
N TYR A 71 -9.39 -15.33 -14.24
CA TYR A 71 -9.82 -16.69 -13.91
C TYR A 71 -10.98 -16.70 -12.89
N LEU A 72 -10.92 -15.85 -11.86
CA LEU A 72 -12.01 -15.72 -10.87
C LEU A 72 -13.34 -15.38 -11.57
N THR A 73 -13.30 -14.49 -12.57
CA THR A 73 -14.48 -13.99 -13.26
C THR A 73 -15.01 -14.98 -14.30
N ASN A 74 -14.12 -15.57 -15.10
CA ASN A 74 -14.47 -16.31 -16.32
C ASN A 74 -14.36 -17.83 -16.20
N ASN A 75 -13.74 -18.34 -15.14
CA ASN A 75 -13.46 -19.75 -14.90
C ASN A 75 -12.59 -20.42 -16.00
N ILE A 76 -11.79 -19.61 -16.68
CA ILE A 76 -10.82 -20.06 -17.68
C ILE A 76 -9.55 -19.23 -17.56
N TRP A 77 -8.39 -19.83 -17.84
CA TRP A 77 -7.15 -19.08 -17.96
C TRP A 77 -7.10 -18.40 -19.32
N GLU A 78 -6.75 -17.11 -19.33
CA GLU A 78 -6.65 -16.34 -20.57
C GLU A 78 -5.53 -16.86 -21.48
N ASN A 79 -4.45 -17.34 -20.89
CA ASN A 79 -3.32 -17.95 -21.57
C ASN A 79 -2.49 -18.81 -20.60
N ASP A 80 -1.55 -19.59 -21.15
CA ASP A 80 -0.63 -20.45 -20.39
C ASP A 80 0.60 -19.69 -19.84
N SER A 81 0.56 -18.36 -19.77
CA SER A 81 1.72 -17.55 -19.39
C SER A 81 2.21 -17.79 -17.97
N PHE A 82 1.34 -18.30 -17.09
CA PHE A 82 1.66 -18.59 -15.69
C PHE A 82 1.19 -19.97 -15.24
N PRO A 83 1.79 -21.07 -15.74
CA PRO A 83 1.36 -22.42 -15.37
C PRO A 83 1.44 -22.68 -13.86
N THR A 84 2.29 -21.93 -13.15
CA THR A 84 2.38 -22.03 -11.69
C THR A 84 1.15 -21.48 -10.95
N LEU A 85 0.30 -20.68 -11.60
CA LEU A 85 -0.94 -20.17 -11.00
C LEU A 85 -2.04 -21.22 -10.98
N GLN A 86 -2.02 -22.20 -11.89
CA GLN A 86 -3.03 -23.27 -11.95
C GLN A 86 -3.15 -24.05 -10.63
N ARG A 87 -2.07 -24.15 -9.86
CA ARG A 87 -2.12 -24.75 -8.51
C ARG A 87 -3.02 -23.99 -7.52
N TRP A 88 -3.40 -22.74 -7.84
CA TRP A 88 -4.30 -21.92 -7.05
C TRP A 88 -5.77 -22.05 -7.47
N GLU A 89 -6.08 -22.78 -8.55
CA GLU A 89 -7.45 -23.00 -9.02
C GLU A 89 -8.41 -23.41 -7.88
N PRO A 90 -8.09 -24.42 -7.03
CA PRO A 90 -9.02 -24.80 -5.97
C PRO A 90 -9.31 -23.67 -4.96
N THR A 91 -8.35 -22.76 -4.79
CA THR A 91 -8.53 -21.59 -3.90
C THR A 91 -9.38 -20.53 -4.58
N VAL A 92 -9.12 -20.24 -5.85
CA VAL A 92 -9.86 -19.25 -6.63
C VAL A 92 -11.29 -19.71 -6.88
N ASP A 93 -11.50 -21.00 -7.18
CA ASP A 93 -12.82 -21.61 -7.33
C ASP A 93 -13.67 -21.43 -6.07
N ARG A 94 -13.10 -21.76 -4.90
CA ARG A 94 -13.78 -21.54 -3.62
C ARG A 94 -14.15 -20.08 -3.40
N LEU A 95 -13.23 -19.12 -3.70
CA LEU A 95 -13.51 -17.70 -3.58
C LEU A 95 -14.64 -17.28 -4.52
N ARG A 96 -14.68 -17.81 -5.74
CA ARG A 96 -15.77 -17.57 -6.71
C ARG A 96 -17.11 -18.13 -6.19
N ASP A 97 -17.11 -19.37 -5.72
CA ASP A 97 -18.31 -20.03 -5.19
C ASP A 97 -18.88 -19.30 -3.97
N GLU A 98 -18.03 -18.65 -3.18
CA GLU A 98 -18.40 -17.79 -2.06
C GLU A 98 -18.84 -16.38 -2.49
N GLY A 99 -18.89 -16.07 -3.79
CA GLY A 99 -19.28 -14.77 -4.33
C GLY A 99 -18.18 -13.70 -4.30
N GLY A 100 -16.92 -14.13 -4.42
CA GLY A 100 -15.76 -13.24 -4.45
C GLY A 100 -15.79 -12.24 -5.60
N LEU A 101 -15.55 -10.98 -5.30
CA LEU A 101 -15.49 -9.87 -6.23
C LEU A 101 -14.03 -9.47 -6.47
N PRO A 102 -13.50 -9.59 -7.71
CA PRO A 102 -12.13 -9.22 -8.00
C PRO A 102 -11.94 -7.71 -8.12
N GLU A 103 -10.71 -7.25 -7.85
CA GLU A 103 -10.23 -5.87 -8.10
C GLU A 103 -11.19 -4.79 -7.56
N LYS A 104 -11.79 -5.04 -6.38
CA LYS A 104 -12.77 -4.11 -5.81
C LYS A 104 -12.09 -2.85 -5.29
N GLN A 105 -12.33 -1.73 -5.97
CA GLN A 105 -11.89 -0.41 -5.54
C GLN A 105 -12.87 0.18 -4.53
N VAL A 106 -12.34 0.74 -3.45
CA VAL A 106 -13.12 1.43 -2.42
C VAL A 106 -12.36 2.66 -1.92
N ALA A 107 -13.09 3.72 -1.64
CA ALA A 107 -12.54 4.94 -1.08
C ALA A 107 -13.40 5.41 0.09
N PHE A 108 -12.76 6.07 1.06
CA PHE A 108 -13.45 6.56 2.25
C PHE A 108 -13.07 8.00 2.55
N THR A 109 -14.01 8.73 3.13
CA THR A 109 -13.78 10.03 3.77
C THR A 109 -12.96 9.85 5.04
N LYS A 110 -12.65 10.96 5.72
CA LYS A 110 -11.98 10.95 7.03
C LYS A 110 -12.80 10.20 8.09
N GLU A 111 -14.11 10.27 8.02
CA GLU A 111 -15.06 9.62 8.93
C GLU A 111 -15.37 8.16 8.53
N TRP A 112 -14.59 7.59 7.62
CA TRP A 112 -14.76 6.24 7.10
C TRP A 112 -16.11 5.98 6.41
N GLN A 113 -16.70 7.02 5.84
CA GLN A 113 -17.87 6.86 4.96
C GLN A 113 -17.40 6.54 3.55
N ALA A 114 -18.01 5.55 2.91
CA ALA A 114 -17.70 5.22 1.53
C ALA A 114 -18.01 6.41 0.60
N CYS A 115 -17.10 6.70 -0.32
CA CYS A 115 -17.23 7.79 -1.28
C CYS A 115 -16.70 7.38 -2.65
N GLU A 116 -16.92 8.23 -3.65
CA GLU A 116 -16.35 8.03 -4.97
C GLU A 116 -14.82 8.10 -4.95
N TRP A 117 -14.19 7.34 -5.86
CA TRP A 117 -12.72 7.21 -5.90
C TRP A 117 -11.98 8.54 -6.01
N TYR A 118 -12.58 9.52 -6.70
CA TYR A 118 -12.02 10.85 -6.91
C TYR A 118 -12.79 11.96 -6.17
N ALA A 119 -13.57 11.61 -5.16
CA ALA A 119 -14.29 12.60 -4.36
C ALA A 119 -13.33 13.64 -3.76
N ALA A 120 -13.81 14.88 -3.61
CA ALA A 120 -12.98 15.98 -3.11
C ALA A 120 -12.51 15.78 -1.65
N ASP A 121 -13.30 15.06 -0.87
CA ASP A 121 -13.11 14.74 0.56
C ASP A 121 -12.54 13.32 0.79
N VAL A 122 -12.12 12.63 -0.28
CA VAL A 122 -11.49 11.31 -0.16
C VAL A 122 -10.27 11.38 0.74
N ARG A 123 -10.21 10.47 1.72
CA ARG A 123 -9.10 10.35 2.68
C ARG A 123 -8.27 9.10 2.51
N SER A 124 -8.90 7.99 2.13
CA SER A 124 -8.19 6.71 1.93
C SER A 124 -8.73 5.95 0.72
N ARG A 125 -7.85 5.15 0.11
CA ARG A 125 -8.17 4.32 -1.05
C ARG A 125 -7.59 2.93 -0.88
N PHE A 126 -8.42 1.93 -1.17
CA PHE A 126 -8.03 0.52 -1.14
C PHE A 126 -8.47 -0.17 -2.43
N ILE A 127 -7.68 -1.13 -2.86
CA ILE A 127 -8.05 -2.08 -3.90
C ILE A 127 -7.92 -3.45 -3.26
N PHE A 128 -9.00 -4.21 -3.22
CA PHE A 128 -8.98 -5.60 -2.80
C PHE A 128 -8.80 -6.46 -4.03
N ASP A 129 -7.77 -7.29 -4.07
CA ASP A 129 -7.59 -8.24 -5.17
C ASP A 129 -8.79 -9.17 -5.27
N VAL A 130 -9.29 -9.66 -4.11
CA VAL A 130 -10.59 -10.32 -3.98
C VAL A 130 -11.23 -9.93 -2.66
N VAL A 131 -12.51 -9.58 -2.70
CA VAL A 131 -13.35 -9.45 -1.50
C VAL A 131 -14.57 -10.35 -1.62
N VAL A 132 -14.82 -11.16 -0.59
CA VAL A 132 -16.04 -11.95 -0.43
C VAL A 132 -16.95 -11.22 0.54
N PRO A 133 -18.15 -10.77 0.11
CA PRO A 133 -19.11 -10.10 0.98
C PRO A 133 -19.54 -10.99 2.16
N PRO A 134 -19.93 -10.38 3.30
CA PRO A 134 -20.49 -11.13 4.43
C PRO A 134 -21.90 -11.62 4.09
N THR A 135 -22.18 -12.86 4.46
CA THR A 135 -23.49 -13.50 4.32
C THR A 135 -23.76 -14.39 5.52
N GLU A 136 -24.97 -14.85 5.70
CA GLU A 136 -25.30 -15.85 6.71
C GLU A 136 -24.50 -17.15 6.51
N ALA A 137 -24.31 -17.57 5.26
CA ALA A 137 -23.56 -18.79 4.91
C ALA A 137 -22.08 -18.73 5.31
N ASN A 138 -21.50 -17.55 5.43
CA ASN A 138 -20.11 -17.35 5.89
C ASN A 138 -20.03 -16.72 7.29
N ASP A 139 -21.09 -16.85 8.08
CA ASP A 139 -21.17 -16.36 9.46
C ASP A 139 -20.88 -14.85 9.56
N TRP A 140 -21.46 -14.08 8.63
CA TRP A 140 -21.29 -12.64 8.52
C TRP A 140 -19.82 -12.18 8.51
N THR A 141 -18.96 -13.00 7.91
CA THR A 141 -17.53 -12.73 7.80
C THR A 141 -17.20 -12.14 6.44
N VAL A 142 -16.73 -10.89 6.38
CA VAL A 142 -16.12 -10.35 5.16
C VAL A 142 -14.72 -10.93 5.00
N LYS A 143 -14.41 -11.51 3.82
CA LYS A 143 -13.08 -12.06 3.55
C LYS A 143 -12.38 -11.20 2.50
N VAL A 144 -11.10 -10.93 2.72
CA VAL A 144 -10.22 -10.26 1.76
C VAL A 144 -9.06 -11.18 1.45
N CYS A 145 -8.80 -11.40 0.16
CA CYS A 145 -7.59 -12.06 -0.30
C CYS A 145 -6.76 -11.07 -1.11
N ASP A 146 -5.47 -11.08 -0.86
CA ASP A 146 -4.48 -10.27 -1.55
C ASP A 146 -3.36 -11.19 -2.07
N TRP A 147 -3.14 -11.17 -3.38
CA TRP A 147 -2.14 -11.98 -4.04
C TRP A 147 -0.77 -11.31 -3.93
N LYS A 148 0.22 -12.05 -3.47
CA LYS A 148 1.59 -11.56 -3.35
C LYS A 148 2.54 -12.36 -4.23
N SER A 149 3.22 -11.68 -5.14
CA SER A 149 4.41 -12.22 -5.79
C SER A 149 5.64 -11.92 -4.93
N GLY A 150 6.49 -12.92 -4.68
CA GLY A 150 7.75 -12.73 -3.97
C GLY A 150 7.73 -13.18 -2.51
N LYS A 151 8.46 -12.45 -1.66
CA LYS A 151 8.76 -12.87 -0.29
C LYS A 151 7.66 -12.50 0.72
N LYS A 152 7.51 -13.32 1.75
CA LYS A 152 6.71 -13.02 2.92
C LYS A 152 7.47 -12.04 3.83
N TYR A 153 6.79 -10.99 4.29
CA TYR A 153 7.32 -10.00 5.23
C TYR A 153 6.41 -9.90 6.44
N ASP A 154 6.99 -9.74 7.63
CA ASP A 154 6.24 -9.56 8.89
C ASP A 154 5.34 -8.32 8.84
N SER A 155 5.75 -7.31 8.10
CA SER A 155 4.97 -6.09 7.91
C SER A 155 3.62 -6.30 7.21
N HIS A 156 3.41 -7.44 6.52
CA HIS A 156 2.14 -7.74 5.86
C HIS A 156 0.98 -7.90 6.86
N ILE A 157 1.26 -8.22 8.13
CA ILE A 157 0.21 -8.24 9.17
C ILE A 157 -0.39 -6.85 9.41
N MET A 158 0.41 -5.80 9.27
CA MET A 158 -0.08 -4.42 9.39
C MET A 158 -1.00 -4.05 8.22
N ASP A 159 -0.65 -4.48 7.00
CA ASP A 159 -1.52 -4.29 5.83
C ASP A 159 -2.84 -5.04 6.00
N ALA A 160 -2.79 -6.27 6.53
CA ALA A 160 -3.97 -7.07 6.77
C ALA A 160 -4.95 -6.39 7.76
N ARG A 161 -4.43 -5.71 8.78
CA ARG A 161 -5.25 -4.92 9.72
C ARG A 161 -5.96 -3.76 9.01
N LEU A 162 -5.28 -3.07 8.10
CA LEU A 162 -5.86 -1.97 7.33
C LEU A 162 -6.90 -2.47 6.31
N TYR A 163 -6.65 -3.61 5.67
CA TYR A 163 -7.63 -4.25 4.80
C TYR A 163 -8.87 -4.72 5.57
N ALA A 164 -8.70 -5.28 6.77
CA ALA A 164 -9.81 -5.67 7.64
C ALA A 164 -10.68 -4.46 8.01
N LEU A 165 -10.05 -3.34 8.39
CA LEU A 165 -10.76 -2.09 8.66
C LEU A 165 -11.57 -1.64 7.45
N ALA A 166 -10.92 -1.51 6.27
CA ALA A 166 -11.56 -1.05 5.06
C ALA A 166 -12.74 -1.97 4.64
N ALA A 167 -12.57 -3.29 4.76
CA ALA A 167 -13.62 -4.25 4.47
C ALA A 167 -14.82 -4.13 5.42
N MET A 168 -14.58 -3.99 6.73
CA MET A 168 -15.65 -3.78 7.71
C MET A 168 -16.35 -2.43 7.57
N LYS A 169 -15.67 -1.41 7.06
CA LYS A 169 -16.29 -0.11 6.75
C LYS A 169 -17.12 -0.17 5.47
N LEU A 170 -16.68 -0.96 4.49
CA LEU A 170 -17.44 -1.19 3.26
C LEU A 170 -18.72 -2.02 3.52
N TYR A 171 -18.65 -2.98 4.44
CA TYR A 171 -19.74 -3.89 4.80
C TYR A 171 -20.11 -3.71 6.28
N PRO A 172 -20.98 -2.74 6.61
CA PRO A 172 -21.37 -2.45 7.99
C PRO A 172 -22.03 -3.63 8.71
N GLU A 173 -22.64 -4.55 7.97
CA GLU A 173 -23.28 -5.77 8.49
C GLU A 173 -22.28 -6.87 8.89
N ALA A 174 -21.02 -6.82 8.41
CA ALA A 174 -20.03 -7.83 8.76
C ALA A 174 -19.75 -7.85 10.27
N GLN A 175 -19.79 -9.02 10.88
CA GLN A 175 -19.45 -9.24 12.29
C GLN A 175 -17.97 -9.52 12.47
N ARG A 176 -17.34 -10.10 11.44
CA ARG A 176 -15.93 -10.51 11.40
C ARG A 176 -15.28 -10.06 10.11
N ALA A 177 -13.95 -9.90 10.15
CA ALA A 177 -13.12 -9.82 8.96
C ALA A 177 -12.06 -10.91 8.97
N SER A 178 -11.76 -11.46 7.81
CA SER A 178 -10.66 -12.38 7.59
C SER A 178 -9.86 -11.91 6.38
N VAL A 179 -8.58 -11.63 6.56
CA VAL A 179 -7.68 -11.13 5.51
C VAL A 179 -6.55 -12.10 5.30
N GLY A 180 -6.41 -12.64 4.09
CA GLY A 180 -5.36 -13.57 3.71
C GLY A 180 -4.42 -12.99 2.66
N PHE A 181 -3.11 -13.00 2.92
CA PHE A 181 -2.09 -12.79 1.89
C PHE A 181 -1.61 -14.14 1.35
N LEU A 182 -1.82 -14.36 0.06
CA LEU A 182 -1.53 -15.61 -0.62
C LEU A 182 -0.32 -15.42 -1.55
N TYR A 183 0.76 -16.14 -1.26
CA TYR A 183 2.03 -15.98 -1.97
C TYR A 183 2.08 -16.90 -3.17
N VAL A 184 1.75 -16.37 -4.34
CA VAL A 184 1.57 -17.16 -5.57
C VAL A 184 2.82 -17.87 -6.08
N ASP A 185 4.01 -17.43 -5.68
CA ASP A 185 5.28 -18.11 -6.01
C ASP A 185 5.56 -19.34 -5.11
N ARG A 186 4.71 -19.58 -4.10
CA ARG A 186 4.82 -20.70 -3.18
C ARG A 186 3.67 -21.68 -3.35
N PRO A 187 3.81 -22.94 -2.94
CA PRO A 187 2.68 -23.85 -2.88
C PRO A 187 1.57 -23.30 -1.95
N PRO A 188 0.28 -23.53 -2.26
CA PRO A 188 -0.82 -23.13 -1.38
C PRO A 188 -0.71 -23.67 0.05
N THR A 189 -0.01 -24.80 0.22
CA THR A 189 0.26 -25.43 1.52
C THR A 189 1.26 -24.69 2.41
N ASP A 190 2.06 -23.78 1.86
CA ASP A 190 3.07 -23.04 2.64
C ASP A 190 2.46 -22.00 3.58
N GLY A 191 1.15 -21.83 3.53
CA GLY A 191 0.42 -20.85 4.32
C GLY A 191 0.76 -19.41 3.97
N GLY A 192 -0.23 -18.56 4.11
CA GLY A 192 -0.10 -17.13 3.91
C GLY A 192 0.12 -16.38 5.24
N VAL A 193 -0.08 -15.07 5.19
CA VAL A 193 -0.40 -14.28 6.37
C VAL A 193 -1.92 -14.28 6.50
N LEU A 194 -2.41 -14.68 7.64
CA LEU A 194 -3.83 -14.63 7.96
C LEU A 194 -4.02 -13.71 9.16
N TYR A 195 -4.93 -12.76 9.01
CA TYR A 195 -5.42 -11.91 10.08
C TYR A 195 -6.93 -12.03 10.15
N ALA A 196 -7.45 -12.31 11.34
CA ALA A 196 -8.88 -12.34 11.58
C ALA A 196 -9.23 -11.52 12.82
N CYS A 197 -10.37 -10.84 12.78
CA CYS A 197 -10.83 -10.05 13.91
C CYS A 197 -12.35 -9.91 13.93
N GLU A 198 -12.88 -9.64 15.12
CA GLU A 198 -14.28 -9.30 15.36
C GLU A 198 -14.51 -7.80 15.11
N ARG A 199 -15.75 -7.42 14.85
CA ARG A 199 -16.14 -6.01 14.64
C ARG A 199 -15.81 -5.11 15.84
N SER A 200 -15.80 -5.64 17.05
CA SER A 200 -15.48 -4.89 18.27
C SER A 200 -14.11 -4.22 18.25
N VAL A 201 -13.16 -4.71 17.44
CA VAL A 201 -11.82 -4.10 17.33
C VAL A 201 -11.72 -2.97 16.29
N VAL A 202 -12.83 -2.61 15.61
CA VAL A 202 -12.83 -1.53 14.61
C VAL A 202 -12.28 -0.21 15.15
N PRO A 203 -12.64 0.26 16.37
CA PRO A 203 -12.06 1.50 16.91
C PRO A 203 -10.53 1.45 17.07
N GLU A 204 -9.98 0.30 17.43
CA GLU A 204 -8.52 0.10 17.52
C GLU A 204 -7.86 0.11 16.15
N LEU A 205 -8.52 -0.45 15.14
CA LEU A 205 -8.05 -0.42 13.76
C LEU A 205 -8.09 0.99 13.16
N GLU A 206 -9.09 1.80 13.50
CA GLU A 206 -9.15 3.22 13.13
C GLU A 206 -8.00 4.00 13.75
N ALA A 207 -7.77 3.85 15.05
CA ALA A 207 -6.64 4.48 15.72
C ALA A 207 -5.29 4.05 15.11
N PHE A 208 -5.15 2.76 14.78
CA PHE A 208 -3.99 2.25 14.07
C PHE A 208 -3.82 2.89 12.68
N ALA A 209 -4.90 3.03 11.91
CA ALA A 209 -4.86 3.66 10.59
C ALA A 209 -4.42 5.13 10.68
N GLU A 210 -4.91 5.90 11.65
CA GLU A 210 -4.48 7.29 11.89
C GLU A 210 -2.98 7.38 12.21
N LEU A 211 -2.46 6.51 13.06
CA LEU A 211 -1.02 6.44 13.34
C LEU A 211 -0.21 6.05 12.09
N PHE A 212 -0.70 5.08 11.32
CA PHE A 212 -0.02 4.57 10.13
C PHE A 212 0.16 5.65 9.06
N ASN A 213 -0.82 6.53 8.88
CA ASN A 213 -0.80 7.54 7.82
C ASN A 213 -0.37 8.94 8.29
N HIS A 214 -0.17 9.16 9.61
CA HIS A 214 0.07 10.47 10.20
C HIS A 214 1.21 11.23 9.54
N ASP A 215 2.41 10.65 9.50
CA ASP A 215 3.59 11.32 8.96
C ASP A 215 3.45 11.58 7.46
N PHE A 216 2.87 10.62 6.73
CA PHE A 216 2.61 10.74 5.30
C PHE A 216 1.72 11.94 4.95
N LEU A 217 0.64 12.14 5.70
CA LEU A 217 -0.33 13.20 5.44
C LEU A 217 0.13 14.58 5.91
N ASN A 218 1.11 14.63 6.81
CA ASN A 218 1.62 15.87 7.38
C ASN A 218 2.98 16.30 6.85
N ASP A 219 3.67 15.44 6.07
CA ASP A 219 4.97 15.78 5.51
C ASP A 219 4.85 16.85 4.41
N THR A 220 5.63 17.91 4.52
CA THR A 220 5.79 18.97 3.52
C THR A 220 7.23 19.10 3.04
N LEU A 221 8.16 18.37 3.65
CA LEU A 221 9.58 18.48 3.38
C LEU A 221 10.11 17.35 2.50
N TYR A 222 9.50 16.19 2.59
CA TYR A 222 9.89 14.96 1.88
C TYR A 222 11.40 14.69 1.96
N PRO A 223 11.98 14.56 3.16
CA PRO A 223 13.42 14.39 3.33
C PRO A 223 13.91 13.06 2.73
N ALA A 224 15.15 13.06 2.25
CA ALA A 224 15.80 11.82 1.87
C ALA A 224 15.98 10.92 3.10
N ARG A 225 15.73 9.63 2.92
CA ARG A 225 16.00 8.61 3.94
C ARG A 225 16.96 7.57 3.35
N PRO A 226 18.28 7.79 3.44
CA PRO A 226 19.26 6.85 2.90
C PRO A 226 19.18 5.48 3.58
N GLY A 227 19.35 4.41 2.78
CA GLY A 227 19.32 3.04 3.29
C GLY A 227 19.60 2.01 2.18
N PRO A 228 19.50 0.70 2.47
CA PRO A 228 19.76 -0.35 1.48
C PRO A 228 18.93 -0.24 0.20
N HIS A 229 17.73 0.33 0.29
CA HIS A 229 16.86 0.56 -0.87
C HIS A 229 17.43 1.58 -1.88
N CYS A 230 18.43 2.39 -1.50
CA CYS A 230 19.11 3.29 -2.42
C CYS A 230 19.83 2.53 -3.54
N ASN A 231 20.28 1.30 -3.30
CA ASN A 231 20.97 0.47 -4.31
C ASN A 231 20.10 0.19 -5.55
N TRP A 232 18.78 0.23 -5.41
CA TRP A 232 17.82 0.00 -6.49
C TRP A 232 17.00 1.26 -6.84
N CYS A 233 17.35 2.40 -6.25
CA CYS A 233 16.64 3.65 -6.53
C CYS A 233 17.06 4.20 -7.90
N TYR A 234 16.10 4.41 -8.79
CA TYR A 234 16.37 4.97 -10.12
C TYR A 234 16.78 6.44 -10.09
N GLN A 235 16.57 7.13 -8.97
CA GLN A 235 16.99 8.53 -8.77
C GLN A 235 18.31 8.65 -7.98
N ARG A 236 19.05 7.57 -7.75
CA ARG A 236 20.37 7.66 -7.11
C ARG A 236 21.38 8.35 -8.01
N LYS A 237 22.33 9.04 -7.39
CA LYS A 237 23.37 9.81 -8.10
C LYS A 237 24.22 8.93 -9.05
N SER A 238 24.52 7.71 -8.64
CA SER A 238 25.38 6.78 -9.40
C SER A 238 24.81 6.36 -10.76
N VAL A 239 23.51 6.57 -11.01
CA VAL A 239 22.87 6.34 -12.33
C VAL A 239 22.38 7.63 -12.99
N GLY A 240 22.88 8.79 -12.55
CA GLY A 240 22.50 10.09 -13.11
C GLY A 240 21.17 10.64 -12.59
N GLY A 241 20.63 10.09 -11.52
CA GLY A 241 19.40 10.56 -10.88
C GLY A 241 19.60 11.85 -10.08
N GLN A 242 18.50 12.45 -9.63
CA GLN A 242 18.47 13.75 -8.94
C GLN A 242 18.77 13.66 -7.43
N CYS A 243 18.79 12.44 -6.86
CA CYS A 243 19.07 12.25 -5.44
C CYS A 243 20.57 12.43 -5.16
N ALA A 244 20.89 13.24 -4.13
CA ALA A 244 22.28 13.44 -3.72
C ALA A 244 22.91 12.19 -3.05
N PHE A 245 22.09 11.21 -2.67
CA PHE A 245 22.48 9.97 -1.97
C PHE A 245 22.45 8.76 -2.92
N GLY A 246 23.33 7.78 -2.69
CA GLY A 246 23.41 6.54 -3.45
C GLY A 246 24.38 6.52 -4.60
#